data_f239b6ed7542393e883c8e3614751aba
#
_entry.id   f239b6ed7542393e883c8e3614751aba
#
_cell.length_a   1.000
_cell.length_b   1.000
_cell.length_c   1.000
_cell.angle_alpha   90.00
_cell.angle_beta   90.00
_cell.angle_gamma   90.00
#
_symmetry.space_group_name_H-M   'P 1'
#
loop_
_entity.id
_entity.type
_entity.pdbx_description
1 polymer ?
#
loop_
_entity_poly.entity_id
_entity_poly.type
_entity_poly.pdbx_seq_one_letter_code
_entity_poly.pdbx_strand_id
1 'polypeptide(L)'
;MEERIEKAVALFKEGYNCSQSVVAAFADMYGFTQEQALKMGASFGGGIGRMRQTCGAACGLFLVAGLETGCTEGRNSEGKEANYKVVQQLAEEFRKRNGSLICAELLGLAKNAPTPTTPDARNGEYYKKRPCVKMVEEAARIWCEYLENNKKEE
;
A
#
# COMPACT_ATOMS: atom_id res chain seq x y z
N MET A 1 -6.16 -14.77 -7.64
CA MET A 1 -5.59 -13.55 -6.97
C MET A 1 -4.33 -13.00 -7.63
N GLU A 2 -3.61 -13.81 -8.38
CA GLU A 2 -2.43 -13.34 -9.11
C GLU A 2 -2.74 -12.19 -10.07
N GLU A 3 -3.90 -12.19 -10.71
CA GLU A 3 -4.33 -11.11 -11.59
C GLU A 3 -4.39 -9.74 -10.86
N ARG A 4 -4.72 -9.75 -9.57
CA ARG A 4 -4.79 -8.51 -8.79
C ARG A 4 -3.39 -7.97 -8.47
N ILE A 5 -2.44 -8.86 -8.25
CA ILE A 5 -1.03 -8.49 -8.05
C ILE A 5 -0.50 -7.88 -9.36
N GLU A 6 -0.77 -8.52 -10.48
CA GLU A 6 -0.38 -8.03 -11.81
C GLU A 6 -1.03 -6.66 -12.10
N LYS A 7 -2.30 -6.49 -11.71
CA LYS A 7 -3.02 -5.22 -11.88
C LYS A 7 -2.35 -4.10 -11.08
N ALA A 8 -1.96 -4.37 -9.83
CA ALA A 8 -1.27 -3.38 -8.99
C ALA A 8 0.04 -2.93 -9.65
N VAL A 9 0.85 -3.88 -10.11
CA VAL A 9 2.11 -3.60 -10.79
C VAL A 9 1.87 -2.81 -12.08
N ALA A 10 0.88 -3.21 -12.88
CA ALA A 10 0.54 -2.54 -14.13
C ALA A 10 0.12 -1.08 -13.89
N LEU A 11 -0.71 -0.83 -12.89
CA LEU A 11 -1.15 0.52 -12.52
C LEU A 11 0.05 1.39 -12.13
N PHE A 12 0.97 0.84 -11.35
CA PHE A 12 2.17 1.59 -10.99
C PHE A 12 2.99 1.97 -12.22
N LYS A 13 3.15 1.05 -13.16
CA LYS A 13 3.87 1.30 -14.41
C LYS A 13 3.15 2.28 -15.34
N GLU A 14 1.84 2.43 -15.18
CA GLU A 14 1.04 3.42 -15.93
C GLU A 14 1.22 4.85 -15.37
N GLY A 15 1.85 5.00 -14.21
CA GLY A 15 2.12 6.30 -13.61
C GLY A 15 1.42 6.60 -12.30
N TYR A 16 0.55 5.69 -11.83
CA TYR A 16 -0.11 5.88 -10.53
C TYR A 16 0.90 5.67 -9.39
N ASN A 17 0.67 6.32 -8.24
CA ASN A 17 1.59 6.16 -7.13
C ASN A 17 1.41 4.81 -6.44
N CYS A 18 2.32 4.48 -5.52
CA CYS A 18 2.33 3.19 -4.84
C CYS A 18 1.02 2.87 -4.14
N SER A 19 0.46 3.82 -3.41
CA SER A 19 -0.78 3.64 -2.67
C SER A 19 -1.98 3.46 -3.61
N GLN A 20 -2.08 4.32 -4.63
CA GLN A 20 -3.15 4.23 -5.63
C GLN A 20 -3.16 2.86 -6.30
N SER A 21 -1.99 2.38 -6.67
CA SER A 21 -1.83 1.11 -7.37
C SER A 21 -2.33 -0.07 -6.54
N VAL A 22 -2.01 -0.09 -5.26
CA VAL A 22 -2.46 -1.16 -4.35
C VAL A 22 -3.97 -1.07 -4.10
N VAL A 23 -4.49 0.10 -3.75
CA VAL A 23 -5.92 0.27 -3.44
C VAL A 23 -6.77 -0.06 -4.66
N ALA A 24 -6.43 0.47 -5.83
CA ALA A 24 -7.20 0.24 -7.05
C ALA A 24 -7.22 -1.22 -7.49
N ALA A 25 -6.20 -2.00 -7.12
CA ALA A 25 -6.17 -3.42 -7.45
C ALA A 25 -7.23 -4.25 -6.71
N PHE A 26 -7.76 -3.75 -5.60
CA PHE A 26 -8.70 -4.48 -4.74
C PHE A 26 -10.04 -3.77 -4.49
N ALA A 27 -10.15 -2.51 -4.89
CA ALA A 27 -11.31 -1.67 -4.53
C ALA A 27 -12.67 -2.23 -4.99
N ASP A 28 -12.71 -2.90 -6.12
CA ASP A 28 -13.93 -3.50 -6.66
C ASP A 28 -14.50 -4.58 -5.73
N MET A 29 -13.66 -5.25 -4.95
CA MET A 29 -14.09 -6.24 -3.96
C MET A 29 -14.95 -5.60 -2.86
N TYR A 30 -14.81 -4.29 -2.66
CA TYR A 30 -15.47 -3.54 -1.59
C TYR A 30 -16.51 -2.55 -2.11
N GLY A 31 -16.87 -2.68 -3.39
CA GLY A 31 -17.92 -1.86 -3.99
C GLY A 31 -17.46 -0.47 -4.44
N PHE A 32 -16.16 -0.23 -4.56
CA PHE A 32 -15.64 1.07 -5.00
C PHE A 32 -15.15 1.03 -6.44
N THR A 33 -15.33 2.14 -7.15
CA THR A 33 -14.84 2.30 -8.52
C THR A 33 -13.34 2.54 -8.50
N GLN A 34 -12.70 2.37 -9.66
CA GLN A 34 -11.28 2.69 -9.78
C GLN A 34 -11.00 4.16 -9.49
N GLU A 35 -11.87 5.06 -9.96
CA GLU A 35 -11.73 6.50 -9.69
C GLU A 35 -11.75 6.80 -8.19
N GLN A 36 -12.70 6.19 -7.46
CA GLN A 36 -12.78 6.35 -6.00
C GLN A 36 -11.52 5.83 -5.32
N ALA A 37 -11.04 4.67 -5.73
CA ALA A 37 -9.82 4.06 -5.20
C ALA A 37 -8.60 4.94 -5.43
N LEU A 38 -8.49 5.51 -6.63
CA LEU A 38 -7.38 6.41 -6.96
C LEU A 38 -7.39 7.67 -6.09
N LYS A 39 -8.57 8.19 -5.78
CA LYS A 39 -8.70 9.32 -4.85
C LYS A 39 -8.32 8.94 -3.42
N MET A 40 -8.73 7.76 -2.96
CA MET A 40 -8.39 7.28 -1.62
C MET A 40 -6.88 7.16 -1.41
N GLY A 41 -6.18 6.68 -2.41
CA GLY A 41 -4.73 6.47 -2.33
C GLY A 41 -3.88 7.68 -2.71
N ALA A 42 -4.48 8.71 -3.30
CA ALA A 42 -3.73 9.80 -3.93
C ALA A 42 -2.73 10.51 -3.02
N SER A 43 -3.08 10.74 -1.77
CA SER A 43 -2.26 11.52 -0.84
C SER A 43 -1.12 10.71 -0.20
N PHE A 44 -1.12 9.40 -0.34
CA PHE A 44 -0.18 8.53 0.37
C PHE A 44 1.06 8.15 -0.45
N GLY A 45 1.14 8.57 -1.71
CA GLY A 45 2.30 8.29 -2.54
C GLY A 45 3.57 8.96 -2.05
N GLY A 46 4.70 8.34 -2.29
CA GLY A 46 6.01 8.88 -1.92
C GLY A 46 6.25 8.99 -0.42
N GLY A 47 5.59 8.14 0.35
CA GLY A 47 5.70 8.16 1.81
C GLY A 47 4.86 9.28 2.42
N ILE A 48 3.60 9.37 2.01
CA ILE A 48 2.59 10.35 2.41
C ILE A 48 2.96 11.73 1.88
N GLY A 49 2.38 12.06 0.73
CA GLY A 49 2.61 13.36 0.08
C GLY A 49 4.08 13.66 -0.19
N ARG A 50 4.86 12.63 -0.47
CA ARG A 50 6.31 12.69 -0.72
C ARG A 50 7.14 13.14 0.50
N MET A 51 6.55 13.09 1.69
CA MET A 51 7.28 13.40 2.93
C MET A 51 8.21 12.27 3.38
N ARG A 52 8.26 11.18 2.63
CA ARG A 52 9.18 10.05 2.89
C ARG A 52 8.95 9.36 4.25
N GLN A 53 7.71 9.41 4.71
CA GLN A 53 7.26 8.70 5.92
C GLN A 53 6.89 7.25 5.55
N THR A 54 5.79 6.73 6.03
CA THR A 54 5.38 5.35 5.73
C THR A 54 5.26 5.11 4.23
N CYS A 55 5.83 4.02 3.74
CA CYS A 55 5.79 3.63 2.33
C CYS A 55 4.35 3.65 1.78
N GLY A 56 4.15 4.28 0.62
CA GLY A 56 2.84 4.37 -0.03
C GLY A 56 2.21 3.01 -0.31
N ALA A 57 3.00 2.01 -0.67
CA ALA A 57 2.49 0.65 -0.88
C ALA A 57 1.96 0.05 0.42
N ALA A 58 2.66 0.27 1.53
CA ALA A 58 2.19 -0.15 2.86
C ALA A 58 0.93 0.61 3.24
N CYS A 59 0.86 1.91 2.98
CA CYS A 59 -0.35 2.70 3.21
C CYS A 59 -1.54 2.14 2.42
N GLY A 60 -1.33 1.79 1.16
CA GLY A 60 -2.37 1.17 0.32
C GLY A 60 -2.85 -0.16 0.90
N LEU A 61 -1.92 -0.98 1.38
CA LEU A 61 -2.22 -2.22 2.07
C LEU A 61 -3.11 -1.97 3.31
N PHE A 62 -2.79 -0.96 4.11
CA PHE A 62 -3.56 -0.63 5.31
C PHE A 62 -4.94 -0.06 4.97
N LEU A 63 -5.04 0.71 3.89
CA LEU A 63 -6.34 1.22 3.41
C LEU A 63 -7.26 0.06 3.03
N VAL A 64 -6.74 -0.91 2.29
CA VAL A 64 -7.51 -2.10 1.90
C VAL A 64 -7.88 -2.93 3.14
N ALA A 65 -6.96 -3.06 4.09
CA ALA A 65 -7.24 -3.74 5.36
C ALA A 65 -8.41 -3.08 6.09
N GLY A 66 -8.48 -1.75 6.08
CA GLY A 66 -9.60 -1.01 6.66
C GLY A 66 -10.92 -1.29 5.97
N LEU A 67 -10.91 -1.46 4.66
CA LEU A 67 -12.11 -1.80 3.89
C LEU A 67 -12.62 -3.20 4.25
N GLU A 68 -11.73 -4.13 4.56
CA GLU A 68 -12.09 -5.51 4.91
C GLU A 68 -12.43 -5.67 6.39
N THR A 69 -11.66 -5.07 7.29
CA THR A 69 -11.73 -5.34 8.73
C THR A 69 -12.07 -4.11 9.58
N GLY A 70 -12.25 -2.95 8.95
CA GLY A 70 -12.51 -1.71 9.67
C GLY A 70 -13.86 -1.72 10.39
N CYS A 71 -13.86 -1.19 11.60
CA CYS A 71 -15.07 -1.03 12.40
C CYS A 71 -15.67 0.34 12.18
N THR A 72 -16.97 0.39 11.93
CA THR A 72 -17.68 1.65 11.69
C THR A 72 -18.43 2.18 12.92
N GLU A 73 -18.35 1.47 14.04
CA GLU A 73 -18.96 1.88 15.29
C GLU A 73 -17.92 2.55 16.19
N GLY A 74 -18.05 3.87 16.37
CA GLY A 74 -17.04 4.68 17.04
C GLY A 74 -16.68 4.27 18.47
N ARG A 75 -17.59 3.61 19.18
CA ARG A 75 -17.38 3.17 20.56
C ARG A 75 -17.06 1.69 20.70
N ASN A 76 -16.96 0.98 19.58
CA ASN A 76 -16.64 -0.45 19.60
C ASN A 76 -15.13 -0.67 19.68
N SER A 77 -14.61 -0.73 20.90
CA SER A 77 -13.18 -0.93 21.16
C SER A 77 -12.67 -2.28 20.64
N GLU A 78 -13.48 -3.33 20.75
CA GLU A 78 -13.10 -4.66 20.26
C GLU A 78 -12.96 -4.69 18.75
N GLY A 79 -13.88 -4.03 18.04
CA GLY A 79 -13.82 -3.94 16.58
C GLY A 79 -12.60 -3.14 16.10
N LYS A 80 -12.28 -2.06 16.79
CA LYS A 80 -11.09 -1.26 16.50
C LYS A 80 -9.82 -2.07 16.75
N GLU A 81 -9.76 -2.77 17.88
CA GLU A 81 -8.62 -3.61 18.22
C GLU A 81 -8.38 -4.69 17.18
N ALA A 82 -9.46 -5.34 16.73
CA ALA A 82 -9.36 -6.38 15.70
C ALA A 82 -8.74 -5.84 14.41
N ASN A 83 -9.18 -4.66 13.96
CA ASN A 83 -8.59 -4.00 12.78
C ASN A 83 -7.12 -3.65 13.00
N TYR A 84 -6.78 -3.07 14.16
CA TYR A 84 -5.40 -2.68 14.46
C TYR A 84 -4.46 -3.88 14.52
N LYS A 85 -4.94 -5.03 15.03
CA LYS A 85 -4.15 -6.26 15.03
C LYS A 85 -3.82 -6.73 13.61
N VAL A 86 -4.81 -6.66 12.71
CA VAL A 86 -4.60 -7.00 11.30
C VAL A 86 -3.54 -6.08 10.70
N VAL A 87 -3.69 -4.77 10.90
CA VAL A 87 -2.74 -3.77 10.36
C VAL A 87 -1.32 -4.04 10.85
N GLN A 88 -1.15 -4.33 12.14
CA GLN A 88 0.18 -4.62 12.71
C GLN A 88 0.78 -5.91 12.16
N GLN A 89 -0.02 -6.93 11.94
CA GLN A 89 0.42 -8.18 11.30
C GLN A 89 0.89 -7.93 9.87
N LEU A 90 0.11 -7.17 9.11
CA LEU A 90 0.46 -6.83 7.73
C LEU A 90 1.74 -5.97 7.69
N ALA A 91 1.87 -5.03 8.62
CA ALA A 91 3.05 -4.17 8.73
C ALA A 91 4.30 -4.99 9.01
N GLU A 92 4.20 -5.95 9.93
CA GLU A 92 5.33 -6.83 10.26
C GLU A 92 5.74 -7.69 9.07
N GLU A 93 4.77 -8.24 8.35
CA GLU A 93 5.04 -9.02 7.16
C GLU A 93 5.70 -8.18 6.06
N PHE A 94 5.22 -6.95 5.86
CA PHE A 94 5.82 -6.03 4.91
C PHE A 94 7.27 -5.69 5.30
N ARG A 95 7.50 -5.43 6.57
CA ARG A 95 8.84 -5.12 7.09
C ARG A 95 9.79 -6.30 6.90
N LYS A 96 9.35 -7.51 7.16
CA LYS A 96 10.16 -8.72 6.95
C LYS A 96 10.60 -8.88 5.50
N ARG A 97 9.68 -8.65 4.57
CA ARG A 97 9.97 -8.84 3.14
C ARG A 97 10.81 -7.72 2.54
N ASN A 98 10.69 -6.51 3.06
CA ASN A 98 11.27 -5.32 2.44
C ASN A 98 12.32 -4.60 3.29
N GLY A 99 12.41 -4.92 4.56
CA GLY A 99 13.40 -4.34 5.47
C GLY A 99 12.94 -3.14 6.28
N SER A 100 11.89 -2.45 5.86
CA SER A 100 11.36 -1.27 6.54
C SER A 100 9.94 -0.96 6.10
N LEU A 101 9.25 -0.11 6.85
CA LEU A 101 7.97 0.52 6.46
C LEU A 101 8.18 1.95 5.98
N ILE A 102 9.36 2.51 6.20
CA ILE A 102 9.63 3.94 5.99
C ILE A 102 10.18 4.18 4.59
N CYS A 103 9.49 5.06 3.83
CA CYS A 103 9.86 5.37 2.46
C CYS A 103 11.33 5.82 2.33
N ALA A 104 11.78 6.74 3.17
CA ALA A 104 13.16 7.23 3.13
C ALA A 104 14.17 6.10 3.31
N GLU A 105 13.91 5.17 4.23
CA GLU A 105 14.78 4.02 4.46
C GLU A 105 14.80 3.07 3.28
N LEU A 106 13.62 2.78 2.72
CA LEU A 106 13.49 1.90 1.56
C LEU A 106 14.19 2.46 0.32
N LEU A 107 14.20 3.80 0.18
CA LEU A 107 14.86 4.48 -0.92
C LEU A 107 16.35 4.77 -0.65
N GLY A 108 16.81 4.51 0.57
CA GLY A 108 18.20 4.80 0.96
C GLY A 108 18.52 6.28 1.03
N LEU A 109 17.52 7.11 1.36
CA LEU A 109 17.70 8.56 1.44
C LEU A 109 18.30 8.97 2.79
N ALA A 110 19.07 10.07 2.78
CA ALA A 110 19.60 10.66 4.01
C ALA A 110 18.46 11.17 4.89
N LYS A 111 18.67 11.17 6.20
CA LYS A 111 17.68 11.55 7.21
C LYS A 111 17.08 12.94 7.00
N ASN A 112 17.86 13.87 6.42
CA ASN A 112 17.45 15.24 6.18
C ASN A 112 17.31 15.56 4.69
N ALA A 113 17.08 14.53 3.85
CA ALA A 113 16.90 14.73 2.42
C ALA A 113 15.71 15.64 2.17
N PRO A 114 15.77 16.56 1.18
CA PRO A 114 14.62 17.41 0.85
C PRO A 114 13.43 16.58 0.36
N THR A 115 12.23 17.09 0.61
CA THR A 115 10.98 16.44 0.22
C THR A 115 10.20 17.30 -0.77
N PRO A 116 10.72 17.48 -2.01
CA PRO A 116 10.05 18.31 -2.99
C PRO A 116 8.72 17.69 -3.42
N THR A 117 7.74 18.55 -3.74
CA THR A 117 6.39 18.08 -4.08
C THR A 117 6.24 17.64 -5.54
N THR A 118 7.24 17.93 -6.39
CA THR A 118 7.19 17.52 -7.79
C THR A 118 7.49 16.02 -7.93
N PRO A 119 6.59 15.24 -8.55
CA PRO A 119 6.85 13.83 -8.79
C PRO A 119 8.05 13.61 -9.68
N ASP A 120 8.78 12.51 -9.45
CA ASP A 120 9.90 12.12 -10.30
C ASP A 120 9.42 11.62 -11.66
N ALA A 121 10.19 11.90 -12.70
CA ALA A 121 9.91 11.39 -14.03
C ALA A 121 9.99 9.85 -14.04
N ARG A 122 8.99 9.20 -14.64
CA ARG A 122 8.93 7.74 -14.77
C ARG A 122 9.65 7.29 -16.03
N ASN A 123 10.96 7.13 -15.94
CA ASN A 123 11.81 6.66 -17.04
C ASN A 123 12.57 5.40 -16.65
N GLY A 124 13.38 4.85 -17.57
CA GLY A 124 14.14 3.63 -17.31
C GLY A 124 15.06 3.71 -16.10
N GLU A 125 15.64 4.88 -15.87
CA GLU A 125 16.50 5.11 -14.72
C GLU A 125 15.75 5.10 -13.41
N TYR A 126 14.53 5.66 -13.38
CA TYR A 126 13.65 5.60 -12.22
C TYR A 126 13.40 4.15 -11.80
N TYR A 127 12.97 3.32 -12.75
CA TYR A 127 12.64 1.91 -12.46
C TYR A 127 13.84 1.07 -12.04
N LYS A 128 15.04 1.43 -12.51
CA LYS A 128 16.28 0.74 -12.11
C LYS A 128 16.71 1.07 -10.69
N LYS A 129 16.54 2.33 -10.27
CA LYS A 129 17.02 2.84 -8.98
C LYS A 129 16.01 2.71 -7.84
N ARG A 130 14.71 2.65 -8.17
CA ARG A 130 13.64 2.66 -7.17
C ARG A 130 13.06 1.26 -6.97
N PRO A 131 12.98 0.79 -5.72
CA PRO A 131 12.37 -0.51 -5.42
C PRO A 131 10.85 -0.47 -5.38
N CYS A 132 10.23 0.63 -5.76
CA CYS A 132 8.79 0.86 -5.61
C CYS A 132 7.91 -0.18 -6.29
N VAL A 133 8.30 -0.66 -7.48
CA VAL A 133 7.57 -1.73 -8.18
C VAL A 133 7.49 -2.97 -7.30
N LYS A 134 8.60 -3.35 -6.67
CA LYS A 134 8.68 -4.50 -5.78
C LYS A 134 7.80 -4.28 -4.53
N MET A 135 7.81 -3.06 -3.98
CA MET A 135 6.99 -2.73 -2.81
C MET A 135 5.51 -2.86 -3.12
N VAL A 136 5.08 -2.39 -4.28
CA VAL A 136 3.68 -2.50 -4.74
C VAL A 136 3.31 -3.98 -4.92
N GLU A 137 4.16 -4.75 -5.59
CA GLU A 137 3.94 -6.18 -5.80
C GLU A 137 3.82 -6.93 -4.47
N GLU A 138 4.76 -6.68 -3.55
CA GLU A 138 4.76 -7.35 -2.25
C GLU A 138 3.55 -6.96 -1.40
N ALA A 139 3.16 -5.69 -1.39
CA ALA A 139 1.95 -5.25 -0.68
C ALA A 139 0.71 -5.97 -1.20
N ALA A 140 0.54 -6.03 -2.52
CA ALA A 140 -0.57 -6.73 -3.13
C ALA A 140 -0.55 -8.24 -2.81
N ARG A 141 0.63 -8.84 -2.84
CA ARG A 141 0.81 -10.27 -2.53
C ARG A 141 0.48 -10.57 -1.07
N ILE A 142 0.93 -9.72 -0.15
CA ILE A 142 0.63 -9.84 1.29
C ILE A 142 -0.88 -9.83 1.50
N TRP A 143 -1.59 -8.91 0.83
CA TRP A 143 -3.04 -8.84 0.96
C TRP A 143 -3.74 -10.07 0.39
N CYS A 144 -3.31 -10.56 -0.77
CA CYS A 144 -3.85 -11.78 -1.34
C CYS A 144 -3.66 -12.98 -0.40
N GLU A 145 -2.47 -13.12 0.17
CA GLU A 145 -2.17 -14.19 1.11
C GLU A 145 -3.02 -14.08 2.39
N TYR A 146 -3.21 -12.86 2.88
CA TYR A 146 -4.09 -12.62 4.02
C TYR A 146 -5.51 -13.10 3.72
N LEU A 147 -6.06 -12.72 2.56
CA LEU A 147 -7.41 -13.12 2.17
C LEU A 147 -7.53 -14.64 2.03
N GLU A 148 -6.56 -15.30 1.41
CA GLU A 148 -6.55 -16.75 1.24
C GLU A 148 -6.49 -17.47 2.58
N ASN A 149 -5.67 -17.00 3.51
CA ASN A 149 -5.53 -17.60 4.84
C ASN A 149 -6.79 -17.44 5.68
N ASN A 150 -7.53 -16.36 5.51
CA ASN A 150 -8.74 -16.10 6.29
C ASN A 150 -10.02 -16.68 5.66
N LYS A 151 -10.01 -17.06 4.40
CA LYS A 151 -11.10 -17.77 3.75
C LYS A 151 -11.34 -19.17 4.32
N LYS A 152 -10.33 -19.77 4.92
CA LYS A 152 -10.38 -21.13 5.46
C LYS A 152 -11.15 -21.24 6.77
N GLU A 153 -11.54 -20.11 7.36
CA GLU A 153 -12.25 -20.04 8.63
C GLU A 153 -13.78 -19.88 8.49
N GLU A 154 -14.28 -19.78 7.24
CA GLU A 154 -15.73 -19.68 6.97
C GLU A 154 -16.38 -21.05 6.81
#